data_2e83619dfdb5d6583de448d7b4d13792
#
_entry.id   2e83619dfdb5d6583de448d7b4d13792
#
_cell.length_a   1.000
_cell.length_b   1.000
_cell.length_c   1.000
_cell.angle_alpha   90.00
_cell.angle_beta   90.00
_cell.angle_gamma   90.00
#
_symmetry.space_group_name_H-M   'P 1'
#
loop_
_entity.id
_entity.type
_entity.pdbx_description
1 polymer ?
#
loop_
_entity_poly.entity_id
_entity_poly.type
_entity_poly.pdbx_seq_one_letter_code
_entity_poly.pdbx_strand_id
1 'polypeptide(L)'
;MTDLGVQPTELCGAAASSPPPGKTLFGQPRGLATLFFTEMWERFTYYGMRAILILFMVSAVSRGGLGIDDKTASSIYGLFVAGSYLFSLLGGWIADRLIGGQRAVIGGGVFIMLGNVLLAFGITQVFFMGLASIALGVGLLKPNVSALVANLYPEGGSRRDAGFSLFYMGINVGALLGALLVPLCAARFGWHSGFALPAAGMLVGLTQFMLTRRYLSPADLAVPVNSRRAAWLPVIGFALAGLVVATLVVSGTLVIDAAAVGRASSWLIGLLAACYFVYLFFLAGLTVPERRRAYVMLALFIASTVYYAGIEQTGTSLTLFADRYTDRRIFGWEMPAGILQGVSSIFVIVFAPLFSALWIGLGRRGKDPSTPVKFAAGLILMGLGFLVMYVASMRVIGGQRVRPTWLVLCYLVQMWGDLCLAPVGLSSMTKLAAPRFVGQVMGMWFLSIALGNNLAGQLATEYDAGNLASLPALFLKIFAWGAVGGGIMLALNVPLKRLMAGSK
;
A
#
# COMPACT_ATOMS: atom_id res chain seq x y z
N MET A 1 -37.64 59.39 -8.25
CA MET A 1 -37.85 59.15 -6.84
C MET A 1 -38.02 57.66 -6.66
N THR A 2 -37.21 56.89 -6.10
CA THR A 2 -36.01 56.89 -5.31
C THR A 2 -35.31 55.55 -5.57
N ASP A 3 -34.07 55.67 -5.97
CA ASP A 3 -33.13 54.58 -6.18
C ASP A 3 -32.84 53.90 -4.83
N LEU A 4 -33.07 52.60 -4.68
CA LEU A 4 -32.59 51.78 -3.59
C LEU A 4 -31.59 50.77 -4.15
N GLY A 5 -30.34 51.24 -4.22
CA GLY A 5 -29.19 50.40 -4.50
C GLY A 5 -29.06 49.29 -3.42
N VAL A 6 -29.28 48.07 -3.85
CA VAL A 6 -28.84 46.87 -3.10
C VAL A 6 -27.45 46.56 -3.59
N GLN A 7 -26.41 46.89 -2.79
CA GLN A 7 -25.06 46.41 -2.99
C GLN A 7 -25.03 44.87 -2.85
N PRO A 8 -24.36 44.13 -3.71
CA PRO A 8 -24.10 42.73 -3.49
C PRO A 8 -23.13 42.61 -2.29
N THR A 9 -23.64 42.07 -1.20
CA THR A 9 -22.83 41.63 -0.08
C THR A 9 -21.76 40.67 -0.58
N GLU A 10 -20.52 41.11 -0.53
CA GLU A 10 -19.32 40.30 -0.65
C GLU A 10 -19.43 39.10 0.29
N LEU A 11 -19.73 37.93 -0.27
CA LEU A 11 -19.39 36.66 0.36
C LEU A 11 -17.88 36.62 0.47
N CYS A 12 -17.38 37.10 1.58
CA CYS A 12 -16.00 36.99 2.02
C CYS A 12 -15.64 35.49 1.98
N GLY A 13 -15.10 35.05 0.84
CA GLY A 13 -14.35 33.81 0.78
C GLY A 13 -13.24 33.96 1.81
N ALA A 14 -13.26 33.11 2.84
CA ALA A 14 -12.14 32.96 3.74
C ALA A 14 -10.92 32.63 2.88
N ALA A 15 -10.15 33.66 2.56
CA ALA A 15 -8.83 33.51 1.96
C ALA A 15 -8.08 32.58 2.90
N ALA A 16 -7.77 31.38 2.40
CA ALA A 16 -6.88 30.46 3.07
C ALA A 16 -5.59 31.25 3.34
N SER A 17 -5.40 31.67 4.59
CA SER A 17 -4.21 32.40 4.99
C SER A 17 -3.03 31.53 4.60
N SER A 18 -2.25 32.01 3.61
CA SER A 18 -0.97 31.43 3.28
C SER A 18 -0.20 31.27 4.60
N PRO A 19 0.36 30.07 4.88
CA PRO A 19 1.14 29.89 6.09
C PRO A 19 2.25 30.99 6.08
N PRO A 20 2.54 31.62 7.24
CA PRO A 20 3.57 32.64 7.31
C PRO A 20 4.85 32.09 6.67
N PRO A 21 5.71 32.93 6.05
CA PRO A 21 6.97 32.50 5.43
C PRO A 21 7.83 31.84 6.51
N GLY A 22 7.50 30.60 6.82
CA GLY A 22 8.10 29.79 7.86
C GLY A 22 9.50 29.40 7.41
N LYS A 23 10.43 29.47 8.34
CA LYS A 23 11.82 29.04 8.18
C LYS A 23 11.89 27.77 7.33
N THR A 24 12.52 27.83 6.17
CA THR A 24 12.71 26.67 5.29
C THR A 24 13.88 25.82 5.80
N LEU A 25 13.81 24.51 5.51
CA LEU A 25 14.89 23.57 5.71
C LEU A 25 15.26 23.00 4.33
N PHE A 26 16.49 23.26 3.86
CA PHE A 26 16.93 22.91 2.51
C PHE A 26 15.98 23.41 1.39
N GLY A 27 15.46 24.62 1.53
CA GLY A 27 14.53 25.22 0.56
C GLY A 27 13.08 24.71 0.64
N GLN A 28 12.79 23.73 1.49
CA GLN A 28 11.47 23.15 1.70
C GLN A 28 10.79 23.66 2.99
N PRO A 29 9.45 23.66 3.08
CA PRO A 29 8.76 24.00 4.33
C PRO A 29 9.18 23.04 5.46
N ARG A 30 9.38 23.57 6.68
CA ARG A 30 9.76 22.73 7.84
C ARG A 30 8.74 21.62 8.15
N GLY A 31 7.47 21.85 7.87
CA GLY A 31 6.43 20.84 7.99
C GLY A 31 6.69 19.59 7.16
N LEU A 32 7.43 19.69 6.04
CA LEU A 32 7.83 18.53 5.26
C LEU A 32 8.73 17.58 6.07
N ALA A 33 9.67 18.09 6.86
CA ALA A 33 10.53 17.25 7.70
C ALA A 33 9.67 16.50 8.75
N THR A 34 8.67 17.17 9.33
CA THR A 34 7.71 16.51 10.24
C THR A 34 7.05 15.32 9.58
N LEU A 35 6.51 15.50 8.37
CA LEU A 35 5.78 14.46 7.65
C LEU A 35 6.70 13.39 7.09
N PHE A 36 7.92 13.75 6.63
CA PHE A 36 8.95 12.83 6.20
C PHE A 36 9.30 11.81 7.29
N PHE A 37 9.63 12.29 8.48
CA PHE A 37 10.00 11.40 9.59
C PHE A 37 8.80 10.61 10.12
N THR A 38 7.60 11.18 10.11
CA THR A 38 6.37 10.46 10.51
C THR A 38 6.11 9.29 9.57
N GLU A 39 6.18 9.51 8.25
CA GLU A 39 6.01 8.45 7.26
C GLU A 39 7.15 7.44 7.34
N MET A 40 8.39 7.90 7.47
CA MET A 40 9.57 7.03 7.64
C MET A 40 9.39 6.06 8.80
N TRP A 41 8.98 6.53 9.99
CA TRP A 41 8.75 5.67 11.16
C TRP A 41 7.54 4.76 10.99
N GLU A 42 6.48 5.23 10.35
CA GLU A 42 5.33 4.39 10.04
C GLU A 42 5.72 3.28 9.06
N ARG A 43 6.48 3.59 7.99
CA ARG A 43 6.98 2.61 7.03
C ARG A 43 7.97 1.63 7.67
N PHE A 44 8.86 2.10 8.54
CA PHE A 44 9.71 1.26 9.37
C PHE A 44 8.88 0.22 10.13
N THR A 45 7.84 0.68 10.80
CA THR A 45 6.94 -0.15 11.59
C THR A 45 6.21 -1.17 10.73
N TYR A 46 5.59 -0.70 9.64
CA TYR A 46 4.75 -1.53 8.77
C TYR A 46 5.57 -2.60 8.03
N TYR A 47 6.64 -2.19 7.34
CA TYR A 47 7.46 -3.15 6.58
C TYR A 47 8.33 -4.03 7.48
N GLY A 48 8.76 -3.52 8.62
CA GLY A 48 9.48 -4.32 9.61
C GLY A 48 8.60 -5.44 10.17
N MET A 49 7.40 -5.13 10.62
CA MET A 49 6.43 -6.12 11.10
C MET A 49 6.08 -7.13 9.98
N ARG A 50 5.81 -6.66 8.75
CA ARG A 50 5.51 -7.54 7.61
C ARG A 50 6.63 -8.53 7.30
N ALA A 51 7.89 -8.12 7.46
CA ALA A 51 9.06 -8.96 7.16
C ALA A 51 9.15 -10.21 8.04
N ILE A 52 8.54 -10.18 9.23
CA ILE A 52 8.51 -11.32 10.17
C ILE A 52 7.13 -11.96 10.31
N LEU A 53 6.07 -11.31 9.82
CA LEU A 53 4.69 -11.70 10.08
C LEU A 53 4.35 -13.13 9.63
N ILE A 54 4.60 -13.46 8.35
CA ILE A 54 4.32 -14.81 7.83
C ILE A 54 5.17 -15.86 8.54
N LEU A 55 6.44 -15.56 8.78
CA LEU A 55 7.39 -16.46 9.44
C LEU A 55 6.97 -16.78 10.87
N PHE A 56 6.48 -15.78 11.61
CA PHE A 56 5.95 -15.95 12.96
C PHE A 56 4.70 -16.84 12.96
N MET A 57 3.75 -16.59 12.03
CA MET A 57 2.52 -17.37 11.93
C MET A 57 2.79 -18.85 11.67
N VAL A 58 3.74 -19.17 10.77
CA VAL A 58 4.01 -20.57 10.42
C VAL A 58 5.07 -21.24 11.31
N SER A 59 5.80 -20.49 12.11
CA SER A 59 6.80 -21.05 13.04
C SER A 59 6.12 -21.91 14.09
N ALA A 60 6.72 -23.07 14.40
CA ALA A 60 6.20 -23.98 15.39
C ALA A 60 6.03 -23.31 16.77
N VAL A 61 4.99 -23.71 17.50
CA VAL A 61 4.72 -23.19 18.87
C VAL A 61 5.91 -23.41 19.79
N SER A 62 6.64 -24.53 19.65
CA SER A 62 7.88 -24.83 20.39
C SER A 62 9.00 -23.83 20.13
N ARG A 63 8.95 -23.06 19.05
CA ARG A 63 9.86 -21.97 18.69
C ARG A 63 9.26 -20.58 18.93
N GLY A 64 8.18 -20.51 19.70
CA GLY A 64 7.49 -19.27 20.04
C GLY A 64 6.63 -18.68 18.91
N GLY A 65 6.36 -19.41 17.83
CA GLY A 65 5.43 -19.02 16.76
C GLY A 65 4.00 -19.47 17.04
N LEU A 66 3.10 -19.27 16.07
CA LEU A 66 1.69 -19.65 16.18
C LEU A 66 1.38 -21.06 15.67
N GLY A 67 2.27 -21.70 14.90
CA GLY A 67 2.06 -23.03 14.33
C GLY A 67 0.92 -23.10 13.30
N ILE A 68 0.56 -21.97 12.68
CA ILE A 68 -0.48 -21.89 11.66
C ILE A 68 0.06 -22.49 10.36
N ASP A 69 -0.76 -23.25 9.65
CA ASP A 69 -0.38 -23.78 8.34
C ASP A 69 -0.18 -22.67 7.30
N ASP A 70 0.61 -22.97 6.27
CA ASP A 70 1.02 -21.99 5.24
C ASP A 70 -0.16 -21.36 4.50
N LYS A 71 -1.21 -22.15 4.23
CA LYS A 71 -2.38 -21.70 3.47
C LYS A 71 -3.21 -20.71 4.28
N THR A 72 -3.47 -21.03 5.53
CA THR A 72 -4.17 -20.15 6.48
C THR A 72 -3.36 -18.89 6.76
N ALA A 73 -2.05 -19.01 7.02
CA ALA A 73 -1.17 -17.87 7.27
C ALA A 73 -1.11 -16.91 6.06
N SER A 74 -1.02 -17.45 4.84
CA SER A 74 -1.02 -16.65 3.61
C SER A 74 -2.35 -15.93 3.40
N SER A 75 -3.47 -16.57 3.71
CA SER A 75 -4.80 -15.95 3.64
C SER A 75 -4.95 -14.81 4.66
N ILE A 76 -4.50 -15.02 5.90
CA ILE A 76 -4.50 -13.99 6.96
C ILE A 76 -3.64 -12.79 6.52
N TYR A 77 -2.45 -13.06 5.99
CA TYR A 77 -1.56 -12.02 5.50
C TYR A 77 -2.21 -11.19 4.38
N GLY A 78 -2.80 -11.84 3.38
CA GLY A 78 -3.50 -11.18 2.28
C GLY A 78 -4.68 -10.32 2.77
N LEU A 79 -5.50 -10.85 3.68
CA LEU A 79 -6.60 -10.12 4.31
C LEU A 79 -6.13 -8.91 5.11
N PHE A 80 -5.05 -9.04 5.88
CA PHE A 80 -4.46 -7.95 6.65
C PHE A 80 -4.01 -6.81 5.73
N VAL A 81 -3.25 -7.13 4.67
CA VAL A 81 -2.74 -6.11 3.75
C VAL A 81 -3.89 -5.47 2.96
N ALA A 82 -4.82 -6.27 2.43
CA ALA A 82 -6.01 -5.75 1.74
C ALA A 82 -6.86 -4.86 2.65
N GLY A 83 -7.08 -5.27 3.90
CA GLY A 83 -7.80 -4.52 4.92
C GLY A 83 -7.16 -3.15 5.17
N SER A 84 -5.83 -3.09 5.27
CA SER A 84 -5.09 -1.83 5.48
C SER A 84 -5.36 -0.80 4.35
N TYR A 85 -5.47 -1.25 3.11
CA TYR A 85 -5.82 -0.37 1.98
C TYR A 85 -7.32 -0.03 1.93
N LEU A 86 -8.19 -0.99 2.25
CA LEU A 86 -9.63 -0.75 2.29
C LEU A 86 -9.99 0.28 3.37
N PHE A 87 -9.41 0.16 4.56
CA PHE A 87 -9.60 1.13 5.64
C PHE A 87 -9.06 2.53 5.32
N SER A 88 -8.16 2.67 4.35
CA SER A 88 -7.67 3.99 3.91
C SER A 88 -8.79 4.85 3.28
N LEU A 89 -9.80 4.24 2.66
CA LEU A 89 -10.97 4.94 2.16
C LEU A 89 -11.79 5.54 3.30
N LEU A 90 -12.03 4.75 4.36
CA LEU A 90 -12.76 5.17 5.55
C LEU A 90 -11.97 6.19 6.35
N GLY A 91 -10.65 6.01 6.48
CA GLY A 91 -9.76 6.88 7.23
C GLY A 91 -9.67 8.29 6.65
N GLY A 92 -9.62 8.43 5.33
CA GLY A 92 -9.72 9.73 4.66
C GLY A 92 -11.07 10.40 4.93
N TRP A 93 -12.18 9.67 4.78
CA TRP A 93 -13.52 10.19 5.05
C TRP A 93 -13.70 10.63 6.51
N ILE A 94 -13.19 9.84 7.48
CA ILE A 94 -13.21 10.18 8.92
C ILE A 94 -12.43 11.47 9.18
N ALA A 95 -11.25 11.62 8.59
CA ALA A 95 -10.45 12.82 8.73
C ALA A 95 -11.17 14.06 8.17
N ASP A 96 -11.69 13.94 6.95
CA ASP A 96 -12.32 15.06 6.24
C ASP A 96 -13.64 15.51 6.90
N ARG A 97 -14.35 14.60 7.56
CA ARG A 97 -15.70 14.87 8.06
C ARG A 97 -15.82 14.97 9.58
N LEU A 98 -14.92 14.34 10.34
CA LEU A 98 -15.13 14.14 11.78
C LEU A 98 -14.02 14.69 12.67
N ILE A 99 -12.73 14.46 12.34
CA ILE A 99 -11.65 14.70 13.31
C ILE A 99 -10.54 15.65 12.83
N GLY A 100 -10.42 15.88 11.53
CA GLY A 100 -9.31 16.63 10.92
C GLY A 100 -8.05 15.77 10.66
N GLY A 101 -7.24 16.19 9.67
CA GLY A 101 -6.11 15.39 9.17
C GLY A 101 -5.05 15.10 10.24
N GLN A 102 -4.61 16.10 11.02
CA GLN A 102 -3.57 15.88 12.03
C GLN A 102 -4.02 14.92 13.15
N ARG A 103 -5.28 14.98 13.58
CA ARG A 103 -5.82 14.05 14.60
C ARG A 103 -5.96 12.63 14.04
N ALA A 104 -6.30 12.48 12.75
CA ALA A 104 -6.33 11.20 12.08
C ALA A 104 -4.94 10.56 12.03
N VAL A 105 -3.89 11.34 11.76
CA VAL A 105 -2.49 10.85 11.80
C VAL A 105 -2.10 10.39 13.20
N ILE A 106 -2.41 11.17 14.24
CA ILE A 106 -2.12 10.80 15.65
C ILE A 106 -2.87 9.52 16.02
N GLY A 107 -4.19 9.49 15.79
CA GLY A 107 -5.02 8.32 16.11
C GLY A 107 -4.56 7.07 15.36
N GLY A 108 -4.25 7.21 14.07
CA GLY A 108 -3.72 6.12 13.25
C GLY A 108 -2.39 5.58 13.79
N GLY A 109 -1.46 6.49 14.15
CA GLY A 109 -0.19 6.11 14.76
C GLY A 109 -0.35 5.39 16.10
N VAL A 110 -1.29 5.84 16.94
CA VAL A 110 -1.60 5.15 18.22
C VAL A 110 -2.14 3.74 17.97
N PHE A 111 -3.06 3.56 17.01
CA PHE A 111 -3.56 2.22 16.64
C PHE A 111 -2.44 1.32 16.11
N ILE A 112 -1.52 1.83 15.27
CA ILE A 112 -0.37 1.06 14.77
C ILE A 112 0.55 0.66 15.92
N MET A 113 0.87 1.59 16.82
CA MET A 113 1.72 1.33 17.99
C MET A 113 1.11 0.26 18.88
N LEU A 114 -0.14 0.44 19.30
CA LEU A 114 -0.86 -0.51 20.16
C LEU A 114 -0.98 -1.88 19.49
N GLY A 115 -1.27 -1.91 18.17
CA GLY A 115 -1.35 -3.15 17.42
C GLY A 115 -0.04 -3.93 17.47
N ASN A 116 1.11 -3.29 17.28
CA ASN A 116 2.42 -3.95 17.38
C ASN A 116 2.75 -4.39 18.83
N VAL A 117 2.32 -3.65 19.83
CA VAL A 117 2.41 -4.10 21.23
C VAL A 117 1.59 -5.37 21.43
N LEU A 118 0.35 -5.41 20.90
CA LEU A 118 -0.50 -6.62 20.99
C LEU A 118 0.13 -7.83 20.28
N LEU A 119 0.77 -7.62 19.11
CA LEU A 119 1.51 -8.71 18.44
C LEU A 119 2.65 -9.25 19.29
N ALA A 120 3.31 -8.38 20.08
CA ALA A 120 4.42 -8.77 20.93
C ALA A 120 4.02 -9.64 22.12
N PHE A 121 2.74 -9.74 22.50
CA PHE A 121 2.30 -10.62 23.61
C PHE A 121 2.32 -12.12 23.26
N GLY A 122 2.27 -12.50 21.97
CA GLY A 122 2.34 -13.90 21.54
C GLY A 122 1.08 -14.75 21.83
N ILE A 123 0.01 -14.14 22.29
CA ILE A 123 -1.29 -14.81 22.50
C ILE A 123 -2.10 -14.73 21.21
N THR A 124 -2.58 -15.86 20.70
CA THR A 124 -3.21 -15.97 19.38
C THR A 124 -4.39 -14.99 19.20
N GLN A 125 -5.29 -14.90 20.19
CA GLN A 125 -6.44 -13.99 20.11
C GLN A 125 -6.01 -12.52 20.10
N VAL A 126 -5.03 -12.18 20.95
CA VAL A 126 -4.45 -10.83 21.04
C VAL A 126 -3.72 -10.45 19.76
N PHE A 127 -3.06 -11.43 19.13
CA PHE A 127 -2.38 -11.26 17.85
C PHE A 127 -3.35 -10.78 16.74
N PHE A 128 -4.51 -11.41 16.58
CA PHE A 128 -5.50 -10.99 15.58
C PHE A 128 -6.07 -9.60 15.86
N MET A 129 -6.28 -9.26 17.14
CA MET A 129 -6.66 -7.90 17.54
C MET A 129 -5.56 -6.88 17.17
N GLY A 130 -4.30 -7.27 17.34
CA GLY A 130 -3.14 -6.48 16.92
C GLY A 130 -3.12 -6.20 15.43
N LEU A 131 -3.33 -7.22 14.59
CA LEU A 131 -3.42 -7.06 13.13
C LEU A 131 -4.57 -6.12 12.72
N ALA A 132 -5.76 -6.29 13.32
CA ALA A 132 -6.90 -5.42 13.07
C ALA A 132 -6.61 -3.97 13.47
N SER A 133 -5.97 -3.76 14.65
CA SER A 133 -5.56 -2.43 15.11
C SER A 133 -4.58 -1.76 14.14
N ILE A 134 -3.56 -2.51 13.66
CA ILE A 134 -2.60 -1.98 12.68
C ILE A 134 -3.31 -1.62 11.38
N ALA A 135 -4.19 -2.47 10.85
CA ALA A 135 -4.91 -2.21 9.61
C ALA A 135 -5.78 -0.93 9.71
N LEU A 136 -6.50 -0.75 10.81
CA LEU A 136 -7.26 0.49 11.10
C LEU A 136 -6.33 1.70 11.21
N GLY A 137 -5.22 1.55 11.91
CA GLY A 137 -4.22 2.61 12.09
C GLY A 137 -3.60 3.07 10.79
N VAL A 138 -3.15 2.15 9.94
CA VAL A 138 -2.64 2.43 8.58
C VAL A 138 -3.71 3.12 7.75
N GLY A 139 -4.96 2.64 7.83
CA GLY A 139 -6.10 3.24 7.15
C GLY A 139 -6.32 4.71 7.54
N LEU A 140 -6.20 5.05 8.81
CA LEU A 140 -6.33 6.44 9.29
C LEU A 140 -5.10 7.30 8.94
N LEU A 141 -3.89 6.78 9.07
CA LEU A 141 -2.66 7.56 8.94
C LEU A 141 -2.31 7.84 7.46
N LYS A 142 -2.24 6.80 6.65
CA LYS A 142 -1.65 6.84 5.30
C LYS A 142 -2.28 7.88 4.35
N PRO A 143 -3.61 7.96 4.15
CA PRO A 143 -4.21 8.96 3.26
C PRO A 143 -4.00 10.37 3.78
N ASN A 144 -4.02 10.55 5.10
CA ASN A 144 -3.98 11.85 5.73
C ASN A 144 -2.59 12.47 5.77
N VAL A 145 -1.52 11.68 5.98
CA VAL A 145 -0.15 12.19 5.87
C VAL A 145 0.12 12.72 4.47
N SER A 146 -0.29 12.00 3.42
CA SER A 146 -0.14 12.44 2.03
C SER A 146 -0.93 13.73 1.73
N ALA A 147 -2.13 13.86 2.30
CA ALA A 147 -2.92 15.10 2.18
C ALA A 147 -2.25 16.27 2.88
N LEU A 148 -1.69 16.06 4.08
CA LEU A 148 -0.93 17.09 4.80
C LEU A 148 0.31 17.54 4.02
N VAL A 149 1.01 16.63 3.31
CA VAL A 149 2.12 17.02 2.41
C VAL A 149 1.60 17.93 1.29
N ALA A 150 0.47 17.59 0.67
CA ALA A 150 -0.12 18.42 -0.38
C ALA A 150 -0.47 19.84 0.11
N ASN A 151 -0.98 19.96 1.35
CA ASN A 151 -1.36 21.24 1.96
C ASN A 151 -0.17 22.16 2.26
N LEU A 152 1.07 21.64 2.30
CA LEU A 152 2.27 22.47 2.45
C LEU A 152 2.63 23.26 1.17
N TYR A 153 2.03 22.92 0.03
CA TYR A 153 2.36 23.48 -1.29
C TYR A 153 1.10 23.95 -2.03
N PRO A 154 0.39 24.96 -1.50
CA PRO A 154 -0.82 25.47 -2.16
C PRO A 154 -0.55 26.05 -3.55
N GLU A 155 0.68 26.53 -3.78
CA GLU A 155 1.14 27.06 -5.07
C GLU A 155 1.33 25.99 -6.14
N GLY A 156 1.47 24.70 -5.76
CA GLY A 156 1.78 23.62 -6.69
C GLY A 156 3.21 23.72 -7.28
N GLY A 157 3.38 23.24 -8.52
CA GLY A 157 4.61 23.40 -9.29
C GLY A 157 5.78 22.50 -8.87
N SER A 158 6.97 22.81 -9.38
CA SER A 158 8.17 21.97 -9.22
C SER A 158 8.63 21.81 -7.76
N ARG A 159 8.35 22.81 -6.91
CA ARG A 159 8.68 22.74 -5.47
C ARG A 159 7.83 21.69 -4.76
N ARG A 160 6.55 21.56 -5.12
CA ARG A 160 5.66 20.49 -4.63
C ARG A 160 6.17 19.11 -5.07
N ASP A 161 6.55 18.99 -6.34
CA ASP A 161 7.05 17.71 -6.87
C ASP A 161 8.33 17.26 -6.17
N ALA A 162 9.27 18.21 -5.91
CA ALA A 162 10.46 17.95 -5.12
C ALA A 162 10.14 17.56 -3.68
N GLY A 163 9.15 18.21 -3.05
CA GLY A 163 8.67 17.86 -1.71
C GLY A 163 8.11 16.45 -1.64
N PHE A 164 7.28 16.05 -2.61
CA PHE A 164 6.77 14.67 -2.70
C PHE A 164 7.87 13.66 -2.97
N SER A 165 8.89 14.00 -3.75
CA SER A 165 10.05 13.12 -3.99
C SER A 165 10.84 12.86 -2.70
N LEU A 166 11.07 13.90 -1.88
CA LEU A 166 11.68 13.73 -0.56
C LEU A 166 10.80 12.89 0.37
N PHE A 167 9.49 13.14 0.40
CA PHE A 167 8.54 12.34 1.17
C PHE A 167 8.58 10.86 0.76
N TYR A 168 8.62 10.58 -0.55
CA TYR A 168 8.74 9.22 -1.08
C TYR A 168 10.07 8.54 -0.71
N MET A 169 11.15 9.31 -0.64
CA MET A 169 12.43 8.81 -0.12
C MET A 169 12.30 8.35 1.33
N GLY A 170 11.58 9.09 2.18
CA GLY A 170 11.28 8.70 3.57
C GLY A 170 10.57 7.34 3.66
N ILE A 171 9.60 7.08 2.77
CA ILE A 171 8.92 5.78 2.65
C ILE A 171 9.94 4.64 2.47
N ASN A 172 10.85 4.79 1.51
CA ASN A 172 11.80 3.72 1.16
C ASN A 172 12.90 3.55 2.22
N VAL A 173 13.36 4.64 2.83
CA VAL A 173 14.32 4.56 3.96
C VAL A 173 13.68 3.83 5.14
N GLY A 174 12.45 4.17 5.51
CA GLY A 174 11.73 3.48 6.58
C GLY A 174 11.50 2.00 6.27
N ALA A 175 11.08 1.67 5.05
CA ALA A 175 10.86 0.30 4.60
C ALA A 175 12.16 -0.53 4.65
N LEU A 176 13.27 0.03 4.19
CA LEU A 176 14.58 -0.62 4.24
C LEU A 176 15.04 -0.89 5.67
N LEU A 177 15.00 0.15 6.53
CA LEU A 177 15.43 0.01 7.94
C LEU A 177 14.54 -0.98 8.69
N GLY A 178 13.22 -0.96 8.46
CA GLY A 178 12.28 -1.89 9.08
C GLY A 178 12.55 -3.34 8.66
N ALA A 179 12.64 -3.60 7.36
CA ALA A 179 12.90 -4.94 6.83
C ALA A 179 14.31 -5.47 7.18
N LEU A 180 15.25 -4.60 7.54
CA LEU A 180 16.58 -4.99 8.00
C LEU A 180 16.60 -5.24 9.51
N LEU A 181 16.18 -4.27 10.31
CA LEU A 181 16.40 -4.28 11.77
C LEU A 181 15.40 -5.19 12.50
N VAL A 182 14.16 -5.27 12.05
CA VAL A 182 13.13 -6.07 12.74
C VAL A 182 13.39 -7.57 12.64
N PRO A 183 13.71 -8.16 11.46
CA PRO A 183 14.11 -9.57 11.38
C PRO A 183 15.40 -9.88 12.14
N LEU A 184 16.38 -8.95 12.16
CA LEU A 184 17.59 -9.10 12.98
C LEU A 184 17.28 -9.15 14.47
N CYS A 185 16.39 -8.26 14.93
CA CYS A 185 15.93 -8.23 16.31
C CYS A 185 15.19 -9.53 16.67
N ALA A 186 14.29 -9.97 15.81
CA ALA A 186 13.54 -11.21 16.01
C ALA A 186 14.45 -12.45 16.05
N ALA A 187 15.44 -12.52 15.16
CA ALA A 187 16.39 -13.64 15.14
C ALA A 187 17.29 -13.69 16.38
N ARG A 188 17.66 -12.53 16.94
CA ARG A 188 18.57 -12.46 18.08
C ARG A 188 17.86 -12.54 19.44
N PHE A 189 16.68 -11.94 19.56
CA PHE A 189 15.98 -11.74 20.83
C PHE A 189 14.58 -12.39 20.88
N GLY A 190 14.20 -13.11 19.80
CA GLY A 190 12.91 -13.77 19.67
C GLY A 190 11.81 -12.89 19.09
N TRP A 191 10.67 -13.53 18.76
CA TRP A 191 9.54 -12.90 18.05
C TRP A 191 8.93 -11.71 18.80
N HIS A 192 8.80 -11.80 20.12
CA HIS A 192 8.26 -10.73 20.96
C HIS A 192 9.04 -9.43 20.80
N SER A 193 10.37 -9.52 20.85
CA SER A 193 11.26 -8.36 20.65
C SER A 193 11.19 -7.86 19.20
N GLY A 194 11.02 -8.79 18.23
CA GLY A 194 10.80 -8.46 16.83
C GLY A 194 9.56 -7.58 16.62
N PHE A 195 8.43 -7.86 17.28
CA PHE A 195 7.23 -7.03 17.21
C PHE A 195 7.28 -5.79 18.12
N ALA A 196 8.02 -5.84 19.23
CA ALA A 196 8.20 -4.69 20.11
C ALA A 196 9.01 -3.56 19.46
N LEU A 197 9.99 -3.89 18.60
CA LEU A 197 10.80 -2.88 17.90
C LEU A 197 9.98 -1.98 16.96
N PRO A 198 9.06 -2.49 16.11
CA PRO A 198 8.11 -1.66 15.38
C PRO A 198 7.25 -0.77 16.28
N ALA A 199 6.77 -1.28 17.42
CA ALA A 199 6.01 -0.48 18.38
C ALA A 199 6.83 0.69 18.92
N ALA A 200 8.09 0.45 19.30
CA ALA A 200 9.01 1.50 19.74
C ALA A 200 9.29 2.52 18.61
N GLY A 201 9.48 2.05 17.37
CA GLY A 201 9.65 2.92 16.22
C GLY A 201 8.45 3.84 16.01
N MET A 202 7.20 3.31 16.13
CA MET A 202 6.01 4.14 16.02
C MET A 202 5.85 5.13 17.17
N LEU A 203 6.25 4.74 18.39
CA LEU A 203 6.30 5.64 19.54
C LEU A 203 7.24 6.84 19.28
N VAL A 204 8.43 6.57 18.74
CA VAL A 204 9.37 7.63 18.33
C VAL A 204 8.75 8.53 17.27
N GLY A 205 8.11 7.94 16.24
CA GLY A 205 7.43 8.68 15.18
C GLY A 205 6.29 9.57 15.71
N LEU A 206 5.46 9.04 16.61
CA LEU A 206 4.38 9.81 17.26
C LEU A 206 4.94 10.95 18.12
N THR A 207 5.95 10.67 18.94
CA THR A 207 6.61 11.68 19.78
C THR A 207 7.18 12.79 18.92
N GLN A 208 7.91 12.44 17.86
CA GLN A 208 8.47 13.39 16.90
C GLN A 208 7.35 14.22 16.24
N PHE A 209 6.25 13.58 15.80
CA PHE A 209 5.11 14.29 15.22
C PHE A 209 4.50 15.29 16.21
N MET A 210 4.23 14.88 17.45
CA MET A 210 3.66 15.72 18.49
C MET A 210 4.53 16.94 18.80
N LEU A 211 5.86 16.77 18.84
CA LEU A 211 6.81 17.86 19.10
C LEU A 211 6.91 18.85 17.92
N THR A 212 6.76 18.35 16.68
CA THR A 212 7.03 19.12 15.46
C THR A 212 5.75 19.54 14.71
N ARG A 213 4.56 19.10 15.11
CA ARG A 213 3.28 19.47 14.48
C ARG A 213 3.01 20.97 14.41
N ARG A 214 3.67 21.75 15.25
CA ARG A 214 3.63 23.23 15.21
C ARG A 214 4.11 23.83 13.89
N TYR A 215 4.81 23.08 13.06
CA TYR A 215 5.25 23.46 11.72
C TYR A 215 4.22 23.16 10.61
N LEU A 216 3.11 22.52 10.96
CA LEU A 216 1.97 22.24 10.09
C LEU A 216 0.90 23.32 10.27
N SER A 217 -0.02 23.44 9.29
CA SER A 217 -1.08 24.43 9.37
C SER A 217 -2.04 24.13 10.53
N PRO A 218 -2.43 25.14 11.36
CA PRO A 218 -3.50 24.97 12.33
C PRO A 218 -4.85 24.58 11.70
N ALA A 219 -5.09 24.93 10.43
CA ALA A 219 -6.29 24.56 9.69
C ALA A 219 -6.43 23.02 9.55
N ASP A 220 -5.31 22.28 9.50
CA ASP A 220 -5.30 20.82 9.44
C ASP A 220 -5.75 20.14 10.76
N LEU A 221 -5.86 20.91 11.84
CA LEU A 221 -6.45 20.50 13.12
C LEU A 221 -7.95 20.80 13.22
N ALA A 222 -8.47 21.64 12.32
CA ALA A 222 -9.84 22.07 12.37
C ALA A 222 -10.78 20.88 12.15
N VAL A 223 -11.75 20.74 13.05
CA VAL A 223 -12.89 19.85 12.84
C VAL A 223 -13.81 20.54 11.85
N PRO A 224 -14.24 19.88 10.77
CA PRO A 224 -15.19 20.49 9.83
C PRO A 224 -16.44 20.97 10.55
N VAL A 225 -16.87 22.19 10.23
CA VAL A 225 -18.02 22.90 10.89
C VAL A 225 -19.32 22.10 10.84
N ASN A 226 -19.42 21.14 9.90
CA ASN A 226 -20.59 20.28 9.68
C ASN A 226 -20.48 18.89 10.33
N SER A 227 -19.66 18.68 11.36
CA SER A 227 -19.62 17.41 12.09
C SER A 227 -20.92 17.21 12.89
N ARG A 228 -22.01 16.88 12.18
CA ARG A 228 -23.27 16.51 12.84
C ARG A 228 -23.05 15.21 13.61
N ARG A 229 -23.63 15.10 14.82
CA ARG A 229 -23.59 13.85 15.63
C ARG A 229 -23.98 12.62 14.82
N ALA A 230 -24.89 12.78 13.84
CA ALA A 230 -25.28 11.73 12.89
C ALA A 230 -24.11 11.19 12.04
N ALA A 231 -23.07 11.96 11.77
CA ALA A 231 -21.92 11.48 11.00
C ALA A 231 -21.04 10.48 11.78
N TRP A 232 -21.17 10.39 13.10
CA TRP A 232 -20.52 9.38 13.92
C TRP A 232 -21.25 8.03 13.94
N LEU A 233 -22.55 7.98 13.58
CA LEU A 233 -23.34 6.75 13.60
C LEU A 233 -22.72 5.60 12.80
N PRO A 234 -22.27 5.79 11.54
CA PRO A 234 -21.62 4.71 10.80
C PRO A 234 -20.30 4.26 11.42
N VAL A 235 -19.50 5.17 12.01
CA VAL A 235 -18.24 4.82 12.67
C VAL A 235 -18.52 4.01 13.94
N ILE A 236 -19.48 4.44 14.76
CA ILE A 236 -19.90 3.73 15.96
C ILE A 236 -20.49 2.36 15.60
N GLY A 237 -21.35 2.31 14.58
CA GLY A 237 -21.94 1.05 14.09
C GLY A 237 -20.86 0.07 13.63
N PHE A 238 -19.88 0.54 12.89
CA PHE A 238 -18.75 -0.28 12.44
C PHE A 238 -17.87 -0.76 13.61
N ALA A 239 -17.59 0.14 14.58
CA ALA A 239 -16.83 -0.21 15.79
C ALA A 239 -17.55 -1.26 16.64
N LEU A 240 -18.88 -1.10 16.83
CA LEU A 240 -19.70 -2.07 17.56
C LEU A 240 -19.77 -3.40 16.85
N ALA A 241 -19.96 -3.42 15.52
CA ALA A 241 -19.94 -4.65 14.73
C ALA A 241 -18.59 -5.37 14.86
N GLY A 242 -17.48 -4.63 14.76
CA GLY A 242 -16.15 -5.18 14.97
C GLY A 242 -15.94 -5.75 16.38
N LEU A 243 -16.44 -5.06 17.42
CA LEU A 243 -16.37 -5.53 18.79
C LEU A 243 -17.19 -6.82 18.99
N VAL A 244 -18.39 -6.89 18.42
CA VAL A 244 -19.22 -8.12 18.46
C VAL A 244 -18.50 -9.29 17.80
N VAL A 245 -17.96 -9.10 16.58
CA VAL A 245 -17.19 -10.14 15.88
C VAL A 245 -15.97 -10.56 16.71
N ALA A 246 -15.20 -9.61 17.24
CA ALA A 246 -14.05 -9.91 18.09
C ALA A 246 -14.45 -10.73 19.33
N THR A 247 -15.55 -10.36 19.99
CA THR A 247 -16.08 -11.10 21.15
C THR A 247 -16.49 -12.53 20.79
N LEU A 248 -17.19 -12.71 19.65
CA LEU A 248 -17.60 -14.04 19.17
C LEU A 248 -16.42 -14.93 18.79
N VAL A 249 -15.34 -14.32 18.26
CA VAL A 249 -14.09 -15.04 17.94
C VAL A 249 -13.35 -15.43 19.21
N VAL A 250 -13.20 -14.50 20.15
CA VAL A 250 -12.51 -14.77 21.43
C VAL A 250 -13.25 -15.79 22.28
N SER A 251 -14.59 -15.76 22.27
CA SER A 251 -15.41 -16.78 22.97
C SER A 251 -15.42 -18.16 22.30
N GLY A 252 -14.80 -18.31 21.11
CA GLY A 252 -14.79 -19.56 20.35
C GLY A 252 -16.12 -19.91 19.66
N THR A 253 -17.14 -19.03 19.78
CA THR A 253 -18.45 -19.23 19.13
C THR A 253 -18.39 -19.04 17.62
N LEU A 254 -17.47 -18.18 17.13
CA LEU A 254 -17.23 -17.95 15.72
C LEU A 254 -15.83 -18.39 15.34
N VAL A 255 -15.74 -19.49 14.58
CA VAL A 255 -14.49 -19.94 13.98
C VAL A 255 -14.38 -19.29 12.59
N ILE A 256 -13.37 -18.43 12.42
CA ILE A 256 -13.13 -17.74 11.14
C ILE A 256 -12.25 -18.61 10.25
N ASP A 257 -12.81 -19.10 9.14
CA ASP A 257 -12.00 -19.63 8.04
C ASP A 257 -11.40 -18.46 7.25
N ALA A 258 -10.11 -18.17 7.47
CA ALA A 258 -9.41 -17.07 6.83
C ALA A 258 -9.42 -17.20 5.29
N ALA A 259 -9.39 -18.41 4.74
CA ALA A 259 -9.44 -18.63 3.30
C ALA A 259 -10.84 -18.32 2.74
N ALA A 260 -11.90 -18.74 3.45
CA ALA A 260 -13.27 -18.41 3.07
C ALA A 260 -13.54 -16.90 3.14
N VAL A 261 -13.09 -16.22 4.22
CA VAL A 261 -13.18 -14.77 4.36
C VAL A 261 -12.38 -14.06 3.26
N GLY A 262 -11.18 -14.56 2.93
CA GLY A 262 -10.37 -14.05 1.83
C GLY A 262 -11.11 -14.11 0.49
N ARG A 263 -11.71 -15.26 0.16
CA ARG A 263 -12.52 -15.41 -1.06
C ARG A 263 -13.74 -14.49 -1.05
N ALA A 264 -14.49 -14.45 0.03
CA ALA A 264 -15.67 -13.59 0.17
C ALA A 264 -15.29 -12.10 0.04
N SER A 265 -14.18 -11.69 0.65
CA SER A 265 -13.66 -10.31 0.54
C SER A 265 -13.26 -9.96 -0.89
N SER A 266 -12.63 -10.88 -1.66
CA SER A 266 -12.32 -10.63 -3.08
C SER A 266 -13.59 -10.43 -3.91
N TRP A 267 -14.61 -11.27 -3.69
CA TRP A 267 -15.90 -11.10 -4.36
C TRP A 267 -16.57 -9.78 -3.99
N LEU A 268 -16.56 -9.42 -2.72
CA LEU A 268 -17.13 -8.14 -2.26
C LEU A 268 -16.41 -6.94 -2.87
N ILE A 269 -15.07 -6.92 -2.84
CA ILE A 269 -14.25 -5.84 -3.40
C ILE A 269 -14.46 -5.77 -4.93
N GLY A 270 -14.48 -6.92 -5.60
CA GLY A 270 -14.75 -7.00 -7.04
C GLY A 270 -16.14 -6.50 -7.40
N LEU A 271 -17.17 -6.86 -6.61
CA LEU A 271 -18.54 -6.38 -6.79
C LEU A 271 -18.64 -4.87 -6.57
N LEU A 272 -18.02 -4.34 -5.52
CA LEU A 272 -17.98 -2.89 -5.28
C LEU A 272 -17.33 -2.14 -6.44
N ALA A 273 -16.22 -2.66 -6.99
CA ALA A 273 -15.58 -2.10 -8.16
C ALA A 273 -16.48 -2.15 -9.39
N ALA A 274 -17.13 -3.29 -9.64
CA ALA A 274 -18.06 -3.46 -10.74
C ALA A 274 -19.25 -2.49 -10.63
N CYS A 275 -19.88 -2.40 -9.45
CA CYS A 275 -20.97 -1.46 -9.19
C CYS A 275 -20.54 -0.01 -9.42
N TYR A 276 -19.32 0.36 -8.98
CA TYR A 276 -18.80 1.71 -9.23
C TYR A 276 -18.60 2.01 -10.72
N PHE A 277 -18.03 1.09 -11.49
CA PHE A 277 -17.89 1.28 -12.93
C PHE A 277 -19.25 1.31 -13.66
N VAL A 278 -20.21 0.47 -13.24
CA VAL A 278 -21.59 0.54 -13.73
C VAL A 278 -22.19 1.92 -13.42
N TYR A 279 -22.03 2.40 -12.19
CA TYR A 279 -22.45 3.75 -11.83
C TYR A 279 -21.81 4.82 -12.74
N LEU A 280 -20.49 4.76 -12.95
CA LEU A 280 -19.79 5.70 -13.83
C LEU A 280 -20.32 5.68 -15.26
N PHE A 281 -20.53 4.49 -15.84
CA PHE A 281 -20.94 4.36 -17.24
C PHE A 281 -22.38 4.77 -17.51
N PHE A 282 -23.30 4.52 -16.55
CA PHE A 282 -24.74 4.62 -16.80
C PHE A 282 -25.45 5.68 -15.96
N LEU A 283 -24.97 5.99 -14.74
CA LEU A 283 -25.69 6.83 -13.78
C LEU A 283 -24.98 8.15 -13.45
N ALA A 284 -23.67 8.25 -13.64
CA ALA A 284 -22.88 9.42 -13.24
C ALA A 284 -23.03 10.64 -14.19
N GLY A 285 -23.81 10.54 -15.27
CA GLY A 285 -24.00 11.63 -16.23
C GLY A 285 -22.70 12.06 -16.92
N LEU A 286 -21.82 11.10 -17.25
CA LEU A 286 -20.57 11.39 -17.93
C LEU A 286 -20.82 11.84 -19.37
N THR A 287 -20.08 12.86 -19.80
CA THR A 287 -20.00 13.23 -21.22
C THR A 287 -19.33 12.12 -22.03
N VAL A 288 -19.51 12.11 -23.35
CA VAL A 288 -18.92 11.10 -24.23
C VAL A 288 -17.38 11.00 -24.06
N PRO A 289 -16.61 12.11 -23.99
CA PRO A 289 -15.17 12.04 -23.71
C PRO A 289 -14.84 11.47 -22.33
N GLU A 290 -15.59 11.85 -21.28
CA GLU A 290 -15.38 11.33 -19.92
C GLU A 290 -15.67 9.82 -19.86
N ARG A 291 -16.71 9.35 -20.52
CA ARG A 291 -17.05 7.92 -20.61
C ARG A 291 -15.96 7.12 -21.32
N ARG A 292 -15.38 7.67 -22.40
CA ARG A 292 -14.22 7.05 -23.07
C ARG A 292 -13.03 6.90 -22.13
N ARG A 293 -12.72 7.91 -21.30
CA ARG A 293 -11.66 7.85 -20.28
C ARG A 293 -11.98 6.81 -19.19
N ALA A 294 -13.26 6.63 -18.83
CA ALA A 294 -13.67 5.63 -17.85
C ALA A 294 -13.35 4.19 -18.31
N TYR A 295 -13.43 3.87 -19.61
CA TYR A 295 -12.95 2.57 -20.12
C TYR A 295 -11.45 2.38 -19.93
N VAL A 296 -10.65 3.44 -20.10
CA VAL A 296 -9.21 3.38 -19.83
C VAL A 296 -8.97 3.13 -18.33
N MET A 297 -9.67 3.84 -17.43
CA MET A 297 -9.54 3.64 -16.00
C MET A 297 -9.89 2.20 -15.60
N LEU A 298 -10.92 1.59 -16.20
CA LEU A 298 -11.25 0.17 -15.97
C LEU A 298 -10.10 -0.76 -16.40
N ALA A 299 -9.50 -0.53 -17.57
CA ALA A 299 -8.37 -1.33 -18.03
C ALA A 299 -7.16 -1.20 -17.09
N LEU A 300 -6.85 0.02 -16.63
CA LEU A 300 -5.79 0.27 -15.66
C LEU A 300 -6.08 -0.36 -14.30
N PHE A 301 -7.35 -0.36 -13.84
CA PHE A 301 -7.79 -1.01 -12.61
C PHE A 301 -7.51 -2.52 -12.66
N ILE A 302 -7.92 -3.19 -13.74
CA ILE A 302 -7.70 -4.64 -13.91
C ILE A 302 -6.20 -4.95 -13.99
N ALA A 303 -5.44 -4.19 -14.78
CA ALA A 303 -3.99 -4.35 -14.90
C ALA A 303 -3.26 -4.17 -13.57
N SER A 304 -3.66 -3.15 -12.80
CA SER A 304 -3.15 -2.88 -11.45
C SER A 304 -3.45 -4.04 -10.49
N THR A 305 -4.67 -4.57 -10.50
CA THR A 305 -5.07 -5.72 -9.67
C THR A 305 -4.18 -6.94 -9.95
N VAL A 306 -3.96 -7.28 -11.22
CA VAL A 306 -3.09 -8.40 -11.62
C VAL A 306 -1.65 -8.15 -11.18
N TYR A 307 -1.16 -6.92 -11.33
CA TYR A 307 0.18 -6.53 -10.92
C TYR A 307 0.39 -6.70 -9.41
N TYR A 308 -0.52 -6.17 -8.60
CA TYR A 308 -0.41 -6.27 -7.13
C TYR A 308 -0.63 -7.69 -6.61
N ALA A 309 -1.39 -8.53 -7.32
CA ALA A 309 -1.50 -9.95 -7.00
C ALA A 309 -0.16 -10.70 -7.14
N GLY A 310 0.70 -10.25 -8.07
CA GLY A 310 2.06 -10.79 -8.23
C GLY A 310 3.05 -10.17 -7.23
N ILE A 311 3.18 -8.85 -7.19
CA ILE A 311 4.24 -8.18 -6.42
C ILE A 311 4.14 -8.46 -4.91
N GLU A 312 2.94 -8.61 -4.38
CA GLU A 312 2.70 -8.88 -2.95
C GLU A 312 3.03 -10.31 -2.51
N GLN A 313 3.42 -11.20 -3.44
CA GLN A 313 4.02 -12.50 -3.11
C GLN A 313 5.34 -12.34 -2.33
N THR A 314 5.94 -11.17 -2.38
CA THR A 314 7.14 -10.82 -1.58
C THR A 314 6.93 -11.06 -0.10
N GLY A 315 5.75 -10.79 0.44
CA GLY A 315 5.44 -10.99 1.86
C GLY A 315 4.93 -12.38 2.23
N THR A 316 4.68 -13.25 1.26
CA THR A 316 4.13 -14.60 1.46
C THR A 316 5.02 -15.66 0.84
N SER A 317 4.69 -16.14 -0.36
CA SER A 317 5.38 -17.28 -1.01
C SER A 317 6.88 -17.06 -1.20
N LEU A 318 7.33 -15.84 -1.57
CA LEU A 318 8.76 -15.56 -1.73
C LEU A 318 9.50 -15.53 -0.37
N THR A 319 8.86 -15.07 0.69
CA THR A 319 9.44 -15.11 2.04
C THR A 319 9.52 -16.53 2.57
N LEU A 320 8.49 -17.35 2.36
CA LEU A 320 8.52 -18.78 2.72
C LEU A 320 9.58 -19.55 1.90
N PHE A 321 9.72 -19.22 0.62
CA PHE A 321 10.77 -19.77 -0.23
C PHE A 321 12.16 -19.36 0.27
N ALA A 322 12.34 -18.10 0.66
CA ALA A 322 13.57 -17.59 1.25
C ALA A 322 13.96 -18.33 2.53
N ASP A 323 12.98 -18.64 3.37
CA ASP A 323 13.22 -19.32 4.65
C ASP A 323 13.60 -20.79 4.49
N ARG A 324 12.92 -21.52 3.61
CA ARG A 324 13.00 -22.98 3.53
C ARG A 324 13.98 -23.51 2.51
N TYR A 325 14.11 -22.82 1.37
CA TYR A 325 14.82 -23.35 0.18
C TYR A 325 16.02 -22.52 -0.24
N THR A 326 16.30 -21.40 0.46
CA THR A 326 17.44 -20.55 0.14
C THR A 326 18.58 -20.82 1.14
N ASP A 327 19.80 -21.00 0.62
CA ASP A 327 21.00 -21.04 1.45
C ASP A 327 21.37 -19.60 1.83
N ARG A 328 20.98 -19.21 3.06
CA ARG A 328 21.14 -17.86 3.60
C ARG A 328 22.45 -17.67 4.36
N ARG A 329 23.39 -18.62 4.28
CA ARG A 329 24.69 -18.53 4.90
C ARG A 329 25.64 -17.64 4.11
N ILE A 330 26.03 -16.51 4.70
CA ILE A 330 26.95 -15.54 4.12
C ILE A 330 28.10 -15.35 5.12
N PHE A 331 29.32 -15.71 4.73
CA PHE A 331 30.49 -15.65 5.59
C PHE A 331 30.30 -16.30 6.97
N GLY A 332 29.63 -17.45 7.04
CA GLY A 332 29.36 -18.18 8.27
C GLY A 332 28.21 -17.67 9.14
N TRP A 333 27.58 -16.53 8.74
CA TRP A 333 26.40 -16.00 9.38
C TRP A 333 25.14 -16.38 8.60
N GLU A 334 24.11 -16.85 9.30
CA GLU A 334 22.81 -17.15 8.71
C GLU A 334 21.90 -15.92 8.72
N MET A 335 21.65 -15.36 7.54
CA MET A 335 20.82 -14.17 7.36
C MET A 335 19.34 -14.51 7.58
N PRO A 336 18.60 -13.78 8.43
CA PRO A 336 17.14 -13.94 8.55
C PRO A 336 16.42 -13.73 7.23
N ALA A 337 15.45 -14.61 6.88
CA ALA A 337 14.77 -14.61 5.59
C ALA A 337 14.04 -13.28 5.31
N GLY A 338 13.47 -12.65 6.34
CA GLY A 338 12.75 -11.38 6.22
C GLY A 338 13.60 -10.22 5.70
N ILE A 339 14.93 -10.26 5.88
CA ILE A 339 15.85 -9.21 5.38
C ILE A 339 15.77 -9.08 3.85
N LEU A 340 15.53 -10.18 3.14
CA LEU A 340 15.45 -10.18 1.69
C LEU A 340 14.32 -9.29 1.16
N GLN A 341 13.25 -9.07 1.94
CA GLN A 341 12.20 -8.11 1.54
C GLN A 341 12.73 -6.66 1.43
N GLY A 342 13.73 -6.30 2.25
CA GLY A 342 14.37 -4.97 2.22
C GLY A 342 15.15 -4.68 0.94
N VAL A 343 15.57 -5.71 0.21
CA VAL A 343 16.30 -5.56 -1.06
C VAL A 343 15.49 -4.78 -2.10
N SER A 344 14.17 -4.98 -2.10
CA SER A 344 13.24 -4.22 -2.98
C SER A 344 13.36 -2.71 -2.75
N SER A 345 13.44 -2.26 -1.50
CA SER A 345 13.58 -0.84 -1.17
C SER A 345 14.90 -0.25 -1.63
N ILE A 346 15.99 -1.02 -1.57
CA ILE A 346 17.29 -0.61 -2.12
C ILE A 346 17.17 -0.34 -3.62
N PHE A 347 16.55 -1.26 -4.36
CA PHE A 347 16.37 -1.11 -5.79
C PHE A 347 15.49 0.10 -6.15
N VAL A 348 14.42 0.36 -5.39
CA VAL A 348 13.60 1.57 -5.61
C VAL A 348 14.45 2.83 -5.39
N ILE A 349 15.21 2.93 -4.31
CA ILE A 349 16.05 4.10 -4.01
C ILE A 349 17.06 4.35 -5.14
N VAL A 350 17.69 3.28 -5.64
CA VAL A 350 18.73 3.40 -6.68
C VAL A 350 18.12 3.69 -8.06
N PHE A 351 17.06 2.97 -8.43
CA PHE A 351 16.54 3.01 -9.80
C PHE A 351 15.45 4.06 -10.03
N ALA A 352 14.75 4.57 -9.01
CA ALA A 352 13.72 5.59 -9.22
C ALA A 352 14.26 6.87 -9.90
N PRO A 353 15.42 7.44 -9.49
CA PRO A 353 16.02 8.57 -10.21
C PRO A 353 16.38 8.24 -11.67
N LEU A 354 16.89 7.02 -11.93
CA LEU A 354 17.27 6.56 -13.27
C LEU A 354 16.05 6.43 -14.18
N PHE A 355 14.96 5.85 -13.69
CA PHE A 355 13.70 5.75 -14.43
C PHE A 355 13.06 7.11 -14.65
N SER A 356 13.13 8.02 -13.68
CA SER A 356 12.66 9.39 -13.86
C SER A 356 13.44 10.10 -14.98
N ALA A 357 14.78 10.00 -14.98
CA ALA A 357 15.62 10.55 -16.03
C ALA A 357 15.33 9.90 -17.41
N LEU A 358 15.08 8.58 -17.44
CA LEU A 358 14.70 7.84 -18.64
C LEU A 358 13.40 8.39 -19.24
N TRP A 359 12.34 8.52 -18.43
CA TRP A 359 11.04 9.04 -18.91
C TRP A 359 11.15 10.49 -19.40
N ILE A 360 11.87 11.34 -18.68
CA ILE A 360 12.13 12.73 -19.10
C ILE A 360 12.92 12.75 -20.42
N GLY A 361 13.96 11.94 -20.54
CA GLY A 361 14.78 11.83 -21.73
C GLY A 361 14.02 11.34 -22.97
N LEU A 362 13.16 10.33 -22.79
CA LEU A 362 12.28 9.84 -23.84
C LEU A 362 11.22 10.88 -24.22
N GLY A 363 10.64 11.58 -23.24
CA GLY A 363 9.67 12.65 -23.46
C GLY A 363 10.26 13.79 -24.29
N ARG A 364 11.49 14.24 -23.96
CA ARG A 364 12.21 15.27 -24.74
C ARG A 364 12.47 14.89 -26.20
N ARG A 365 12.59 13.59 -26.47
CA ARG A 365 12.80 13.03 -27.83
C ARG A 365 11.49 12.70 -28.55
N GLY A 366 10.33 13.00 -27.96
CA GLY A 366 9.03 12.64 -28.51
C GLY A 366 8.75 11.13 -28.56
N LYS A 367 9.52 10.31 -27.82
CA LYS A 367 9.44 8.84 -27.79
C LYS A 367 8.89 8.32 -26.46
N ASP A 368 8.21 9.14 -25.67
CA ASP A 368 7.61 8.69 -24.40
C ASP A 368 6.56 7.59 -24.65
N PRO A 369 6.73 6.39 -24.07
CA PRO A 369 5.76 5.32 -24.24
C PRO A 369 4.41 5.72 -23.63
N SER A 370 3.33 5.31 -24.29
CA SER A 370 1.97 5.55 -23.77
C SER A 370 1.75 4.84 -22.43
N THR A 371 0.79 5.32 -21.64
CA THR A 371 0.40 4.69 -20.36
C THR A 371 0.15 3.18 -20.48
N PRO A 372 -0.63 2.67 -21.47
CA PRO A 372 -0.81 1.24 -21.63
C PRO A 372 0.49 0.45 -21.87
N VAL A 373 1.46 1.02 -22.59
CA VAL A 373 2.76 0.38 -22.84
C VAL A 373 3.60 0.32 -21.56
N LYS A 374 3.60 1.38 -20.74
CA LYS A 374 4.27 1.39 -19.44
C LYS A 374 3.66 0.35 -18.49
N PHE A 375 2.32 0.21 -18.47
CA PHE A 375 1.62 -0.82 -17.71
C PHE A 375 1.97 -2.23 -18.20
N ALA A 376 2.01 -2.43 -19.52
CA ALA A 376 2.41 -3.70 -20.10
C ALA A 376 3.83 -4.08 -19.70
N ALA A 377 4.78 -3.13 -19.75
CA ALA A 377 6.14 -3.34 -19.29
C ALA A 377 6.19 -3.73 -17.80
N GLY A 378 5.40 -3.06 -16.95
CA GLY A 378 5.28 -3.38 -15.54
C GLY A 378 4.81 -4.82 -15.29
N LEU A 379 3.73 -5.23 -15.96
CA LEU A 379 3.18 -6.60 -15.85
C LEU A 379 4.15 -7.67 -16.36
N ILE A 380 4.79 -7.44 -17.52
CA ILE A 380 5.74 -8.39 -18.10
C ILE A 380 6.97 -8.52 -17.19
N LEU A 381 7.53 -7.41 -16.69
CA LEU A 381 8.69 -7.43 -15.81
C LEU A 381 8.35 -8.12 -14.47
N MET A 382 7.18 -7.86 -13.88
CA MET A 382 6.72 -8.59 -12.71
C MET A 382 6.66 -10.09 -12.99
N GLY A 383 6.07 -10.49 -14.12
CA GLY A 383 6.02 -11.89 -14.55
C GLY A 383 7.42 -12.49 -14.76
N LEU A 384 8.33 -11.78 -15.42
CA LEU A 384 9.71 -12.25 -15.64
C LEU A 384 10.45 -12.49 -14.32
N GLY A 385 10.20 -11.69 -13.28
CA GLY A 385 10.69 -11.97 -11.93
C GLY A 385 10.25 -13.36 -11.43
N PHE A 386 8.99 -13.76 -11.70
CA PHE A 386 8.51 -15.09 -11.35
C PHE A 386 9.04 -16.21 -12.27
N LEU A 387 9.39 -15.90 -13.51
CA LEU A 387 10.10 -16.86 -14.37
C LEU A 387 11.49 -17.19 -13.79
N VAL A 388 12.19 -16.22 -13.23
CA VAL A 388 13.43 -16.44 -12.48
C VAL A 388 13.19 -17.40 -11.30
N MET A 389 12.10 -17.21 -10.55
CA MET A 389 11.75 -18.07 -9.42
C MET A 389 11.28 -19.47 -9.86
N TYR A 390 10.64 -19.58 -11.03
CA TYR A 390 10.35 -20.88 -11.65
C TYR A 390 11.62 -21.69 -11.86
N VAL A 391 12.64 -21.09 -12.48
CA VAL A 391 13.93 -21.75 -12.69
C VAL A 391 14.63 -22.10 -11.38
N ALA A 392 14.56 -21.22 -10.37
CA ALA A 392 15.11 -21.50 -9.05
C ALA A 392 14.39 -22.68 -8.37
N SER A 393 13.06 -22.75 -8.49
CA SER A 393 12.26 -23.85 -7.89
C SER A 393 12.52 -25.20 -8.53
N MET A 394 12.84 -25.26 -9.82
CA MET A 394 13.24 -26.49 -10.49
C MET A 394 14.54 -27.07 -9.89
N ARG A 395 15.49 -26.22 -9.47
CA ARG A 395 16.69 -26.66 -8.75
C ARG A 395 16.39 -27.19 -7.36
N VAL A 396 15.39 -26.58 -6.68
CA VAL A 396 14.94 -27.04 -5.36
C VAL A 396 14.34 -28.43 -5.44
N ILE A 397 13.54 -28.74 -6.47
CA ILE A 397 13.02 -30.09 -6.72
C ILE A 397 14.17 -31.11 -6.89
N GLY A 398 15.28 -30.70 -7.50
CA GLY A 398 16.51 -31.50 -7.61
C GLY A 398 17.27 -31.66 -6.29
N GLY A 399 16.71 -31.27 -5.13
CA GLY A 399 17.29 -31.44 -3.81
C GLY A 399 18.35 -30.37 -3.43
N GLN A 400 18.50 -29.31 -4.21
CA GLN A 400 19.49 -28.25 -3.98
C GLN A 400 18.87 -27.05 -3.28
N ARG A 401 19.50 -26.51 -2.25
CA ARG A 401 19.21 -25.16 -1.80
C ARG A 401 19.79 -24.15 -2.78
N VAL A 402 19.00 -23.10 -3.09
CA VAL A 402 19.42 -22.07 -4.03
C VAL A 402 20.04 -20.87 -3.31
N ARG A 403 20.94 -20.15 -3.99
CA ARG A 403 21.55 -18.93 -3.43
C ARG A 403 20.54 -17.79 -3.34
N PRO A 404 20.70 -16.82 -2.40
CA PRO A 404 19.83 -15.63 -2.29
C PRO A 404 19.77 -14.79 -3.57
N THR A 405 20.78 -14.90 -4.45
CA THR A 405 20.87 -14.18 -5.72
C THR A 405 19.66 -14.39 -6.62
N TRP A 406 18.98 -15.54 -6.54
CA TRP A 406 17.73 -15.78 -7.29
C TRP A 406 16.59 -14.85 -6.85
N LEU A 407 16.40 -14.69 -5.54
CA LEU A 407 15.43 -13.75 -4.98
C LEU A 407 15.81 -12.31 -5.27
N VAL A 408 17.11 -11.97 -5.14
CA VAL A 408 17.63 -10.64 -5.46
C VAL A 408 17.35 -10.28 -6.91
N LEU A 409 17.59 -11.20 -7.86
CA LEU A 409 17.29 -11.00 -9.27
C LEU A 409 15.78 -10.88 -9.54
N CYS A 410 14.98 -11.70 -8.87
CA CYS A 410 13.53 -11.59 -8.94
C CYS A 410 13.05 -10.19 -8.50
N TYR A 411 13.50 -9.73 -7.34
CA TYR A 411 13.15 -8.41 -6.82
C TYR A 411 13.67 -7.26 -7.70
N LEU A 412 14.86 -7.40 -8.28
CA LEU A 412 15.39 -6.40 -9.21
C LEU A 412 14.44 -6.20 -10.40
N VAL A 413 14.07 -7.30 -11.07
CA VAL A 413 13.21 -7.26 -12.26
C VAL A 413 11.80 -6.76 -11.89
N GLN A 414 11.27 -7.20 -10.74
CA GLN A 414 9.98 -6.73 -10.24
C GLN A 414 9.99 -5.24 -9.92
N MET A 415 11.06 -4.69 -9.32
CA MET A 415 11.14 -3.25 -9.01
C MET A 415 11.27 -2.39 -10.25
N TRP A 416 11.90 -2.85 -11.32
CA TRP A 416 11.81 -2.19 -12.62
C TRP A 416 10.38 -2.15 -13.15
N GLY A 417 9.62 -3.23 -12.94
CA GLY A 417 8.19 -3.28 -13.25
C GLY A 417 7.38 -2.27 -12.43
N ASP A 418 7.69 -2.15 -11.12
CA ASP A 418 7.02 -1.22 -10.22
C ASP A 418 7.22 0.23 -10.65
N LEU A 419 8.44 0.60 -11.02
CA LEU A 419 8.78 1.94 -11.50
C LEU A 419 8.14 2.28 -12.86
N CYS A 420 7.76 1.27 -13.64
CA CYS A 420 6.97 1.46 -14.87
C CYS A 420 5.47 1.64 -14.59
N LEU A 421 4.90 1.00 -13.56
CA LEU A 421 3.45 0.89 -13.37
C LEU A 421 2.92 1.79 -12.27
N ALA A 422 3.46 1.72 -11.05
CA ALA A 422 2.83 2.34 -9.88
C ALA A 422 2.75 3.87 -9.95
N PRO A 423 3.85 4.62 -10.22
CA PRO A 423 3.78 6.07 -10.31
C PRO A 423 2.97 6.54 -11.53
N VAL A 424 3.04 5.79 -12.64
CA VAL A 424 2.30 6.09 -13.87
C VAL A 424 0.80 5.87 -13.66
N GLY A 425 0.41 4.82 -12.95
CA GLY A 425 -0.98 4.49 -12.66
C GLY A 425 -1.63 5.57 -11.81
N LEU A 426 -1.00 5.95 -10.70
CA LEU A 426 -1.48 6.99 -9.83
C LEU A 426 -1.71 8.32 -10.58
N SER A 427 -0.71 8.74 -11.36
CA SER A 427 -0.80 9.96 -12.18
C SER A 427 -1.87 9.85 -13.28
N SER A 428 -1.98 8.69 -13.93
CA SER A 428 -2.95 8.51 -15.02
C SER A 428 -4.39 8.50 -14.51
N MET A 429 -4.67 7.83 -13.39
CA MET A 429 -6.01 7.79 -12.79
C MET A 429 -6.51 9.20 -12.43
N THR A 430 -5.65 10.06 -11.86
CA THR A 430 -6.02 11.45 -11.54
C THR A 430 -6.29 12.29 -12.79
N LYS A 431 -5.48 12.13 -13.86
CA LYS A 431 -5.63 12.88 -15.11
C LYS A 431 -6.85 12.45 -15.95
N LEU A 432 -7.21 11.16 -15.89
CA LEU A 432 -8.36 10.61 -16.63
C LEU A 432 -9.68 10.92 -15.95
N ALA A 433 -9.67 11.13 -14.63
CA ALA A 433 -10.87 11.41 -13.85
C ALA A 433 -11.49 12.75 -14.23
N ALA A 434 -12.82 12.80 -14.32
CA ALA A 434 -13.52 14.07 -14.35
C ALA A 434 -13.29 14.81 -13.02
N PRO A 435 -13.13 16.16 -13.01
CA PRO A 435 -12.77 16.92 -11.80
C PRO A 435 -13.64 16.62 -10.59
N ARG A 436 -14.95 16.38 -10.81
CA ARG A 436 -15.92 16.02 -9.76
C ARG A 436 -15.74 14.61 -9.18
N PHE A 437 -14.96 13.73 -9.81
CA PHE A 437 -14.81 12.32 -9.42
C PHE A 437 -13.37 11.95 -9.04
N VAL A 438 -12.42 12.88 -9.01
CA VAL A 438 -10.99 12.59 -8.76
C VAL A 438 -10.79 11.80 -7.48
N GLY A 439 -11.42 12.21 -6.36
CA GLY A 439 -11.30 11.50 -5.09
C GLY A 439 -11.84 10.07 -5.14
N GLN A 440 -12.97 9.85 -5.83
CA GLN A 440 -13.56 8.51 -6.00
C GLN A 440 -12.67 7.62 -6.87
N VAL A 441 -12.11 8.16 -7.96
CA VAL A 441 -11.21 7.43 -8.85
C VAL A 441 -9.91 7.05 -8.13
N MET A 442 -9.41 7.93 -7.25
CA MET A 442 -8.29 7.58 -6.37
C MET A 442 -8.65 6.45 -5.39
N GLY A 443 -9.87 6.48 -4.85
CA GLY A 443 -10.42 5.37 -4.08
C GLY A 443 -10.42 4.06 -4.87
N MET A 444 -10.79 4.10 -6.15
CA MET A 444 -10.74 2.93 -7.04
C MET A 444 -9.31 2.43 -7.29
N TRP A 445 -8.33 3.33 -7.38
CA TRP A 445 -6.94 2.93 -7.45
C TRP A 445 -6.51 2.12 -6.21
N PHE A 446 -6.81 2.60 -5.02
CA PHE A 446 -6.53 1.86 -3.78
C PHE A 446 -7.34 0.56 -3.67
N LEU A 447 -8.55 0.53 -4.20
CA LEU A 447 -9.38 -0.68 -4.25
C LEU A 447 -8.77 -1.75 -5.16
N SER A 448 -8.11 -1.36 -6.28
CA SER A 448 -7.38 -2.30 -7.14
C SER A 448 -6.18 -2.91 -6.41
N ILE A 449 -5.47 -2.11 -5.60
CA ILE A 449 -4.38 -2.57 -4.75
C ILE A 449 -4.92 -3.54 -3.69
N ALA A 450 -6.01 -3.19 -3.00
CA ALA A 450 -6.62 -4.06 -1.99
C ALA A 450 -7.07 -5.41 -2.58
N LEU A 451 -7.70 -5.40 -3.76
CA LEU A 451 -8.10 -6.61 -4.45
C LEU A 451 -6.89 -7.46 -4.85
N GLY A 452 -5.85 -6.82 -5.42
CA GLY A 452 -4.60 -7.50 -5.77
C GLY A 452 -3.94 -8.16 -4.57
N ASN A 453 -3.84 -7.46 -3.44
CA ASN A 453 -3.26 -7.98 -2.20
C ASN A 453 -4.04 -9.19 -1.65
N ASN A 454 -5.36 -9.13 -1.70
CA ASN A 454 -6.19 -10.27 -1.26
C ASN A 454 -6.03 -11.47 -2.20
N LEU A 455 -5.99 -11.23 -3.52
CA LEU A 455 -5.68 -12.28 -4.51
C LEU A 455 -4.27 -12.84 -4.32
N ALA A 456 -3.28 -12.02 -3.94
CA ALA A 456 -1.93 -12.48 -3.62
C ALA A 456 -1.94 -13.49 -2.46
N GLY A 457 -2.68 -13.19 -1.38
CA GLY A 457 -2.86 -14.12 -0.27
C GLY A 457 -3.50 -15.43 -0.70
N GLN A 458 -4.51 -15.38 -1.58
CA GLN A 458 -5.16 -16.59 -2.11
C GLN A 458 -4.23 -17.39 -3.04
N LEU A 459 -3.48 -16.74 -3.93
CA LEU A 459 -2.47 -17.40 -4.76
C LEU A 459 -1.40 -18.09 -3.90
N ALA A 460 -0.98 -17.44 -2.82
CA ALA A 460 0.00 -18.00 -1.90
C ALA A 460 -0.51 -19.26 -1.16
N THR A 461 -1.83 -19.50 -1.10
CA THR A 461 -2.36 -20.77 -0.58
C THR A 461 -2.02 -21.98 -1.43
N GLU A 462 -1.63 -21.77 -2.68
CA GLU A 462 -1.16 -22.83 -3.58
C GLU A 462 0.29 -23.26 -3.27
N TYR A 463 1.01 -22.45 -2.46
CA TYR A 463 2.29 -22.85 -1.92
C TYR A 463 2.09 -23.98 -0.91
N ASP A 464 2.65 -25.15 -1.20
CA ASP A 464 2.57 -26.32 -0.33
C ASP A 464 3.97 -26.85 -0.03
N ALA A 465 4.40 -26.69 1.21
CA ALA A 465 5.73 -27.16 1.64
C ALA A 465 5.86 -28.70 1.60
N GLY A 466 4.75 -29.42 1.69
CA GLY A 466 4.70 -30.88 1.57
C GLY A 466 4.78 -31.38 0.12
N ASN A 467 4.54 -30.50 -0.86
CA ASN A 467 4.58 -30.83 -2.28
C ASN A 467 5.47 -29.85 -3.06
N LEU A 468 6.75 -30.17 -3.15
CA LEU A 468 7.73 -29.35 -3.87
C LEU A 468 7.36 -29.08 -5.34
N ALA A 469 6.59 -29.98 -5.98
CA ALA A 469 6.14 -29.81 -7.35
C ALA A 469 5.13 -28.67 -7.50
N SER A 470 4.49 -28.20 -6.43
CA SER A 470 3.58 -27.05 -6.45
C SER A 470 4.30 -25.73 -6.68
N LEU A 471 5.58 -25.61 -6.29
CA LEU A 471 6.35 -24.37 -6.39
C LEU A 471 6.54 -23.86 -7.82
N PRO A 472 7.06 -24.68 -8.77
CA PRO A 472 7.18 -24.23 -10.15
C PRO A 472 5.82 -23.90 -10.77
N ALA A 473 4.79 -24.68 -10.47
CA ALA A 473 3.45 -24.45 -10.99
C ALA A 473 2.90 -23.08 -10.55
N LEU A 474 3.06 -22.72 -9.27
CA LEU A 474 2.69 -21.42 -8.75
C LEU A 474 3.44 -20.27 -9.45
N PHE A 475 4.77 -20.37 -9.53
CA PHE A 475 5.57 -19.30 -10.12
C PHE A 475 5.33 -19.16 -11.63
N LEU A 476 5.13 -20.28 -12.35
CA LEU A 476 4.77 -20.26 -13.76
C LEU A 476 3.39 -19.65 -13.99
N LYS A 477 2.41 -19.93 -13.11
CA LYS A 477 1.08 -19.34 -13.15
C LYS A 477 1.14 -17.82 -13.00
N ILE A 478 1.92 -17.30 -12.04
CA ILE A 478 2.06 -15.87 -11.82
C ILE A 478 2.80 -15.21 -12.99
N PHE A 479 3.84 -15.88 -13.54
CA PHE A 479 4.48 -15.44 -14.77
C PHE A 479 3.47 -15.34 -15.92
N ALA A 480 2.64 -16.36 -16.13
CA ALA A 480 1.63 -16.37 -17.17
C ALA A 480 0.61 -15.22 -17.00
N TRP A 481 0.19 -14.93 -15.78
CA TRP A 481 -0.69 -13.78 -15.50
C TRP A 481 -0.03 -12.45 -15.89
N GLY A 482 1.24 -12.26 -15.56
CA GLY A 482 2.00 -11.07 -15.96
C GLY A 482 2.18 -10.96 -17.47
N ALA A 483 2.58 -12.06 -18.12
CA ALA A 483 2.80 -12.11 -19.55
C ALA A 483 1.51 -11.89 -20.36
N VAL A 484 0.43 -12.59 -19.99
CA VAL A 484 -0.89 -12.45 -20.64
C VAL A 484 -1.46 -11.06 -20.40
N GLY A 485 -1.45 -10.58 -19.15
CA GLY A 485 -1.93 -9.24 -18.81
C GLY A 485 -1.15 -8.14 -19.56
N GLY A 486 0.18 -8.27 -19.60
CA GLY A 486 1.03 -7.37 -20.37
C GLY A 486 0.77 -7.45 -21.89
N GLY A 487 0.59 -8.64 -22.43
CA GLY A 487 0.20 -8.86 -23.83
C GLY A 487 -1.13 -8.21 -24.19
N ILE A 488 -2.13 -8.36 -23.31
CA ILE A 488 -3.44 -7.71 -23.47
C ILE A 488 -3.28 -6.19 -23.47
N MET A 489 -2.50 -5.62 -22.54
CA MET A 489 -2.26 -4.17 -22.48
C MET A 489 -1.53 -3.65 -23.71
N LEU A 490 -0.61 -4.43 -24.32
CA LEU A 490 0.02 -4.09 -25.59
C LEU A 490 -0.98 -4.14 -26.75
N ALA A 491 -1.81 -5.17 -26.82
CA ALA A 491 -2.83 -5.29 -27.85
C ALA A 491 -3.86 -4.14 -27.76
N LEU A 492 -4.22 -3.75 -26.54
CA LEU A 492 -5.14 -2.64 -26.28
C LEU A 492 -4.48 -1.25 -26.37
N ASN A 493 -3.16 -1.17 -26.63
CA ASN A 493 -2.47 0.13 -26.66
C ASN A 493 -3.09 1.14 -27.62
N VAL A 494 -3.36 0.72 -28.87
CA VAL A 494 -3.93 1.63 -29.90
C VAL A 494 -5.35 2.09 -29.54
N PRO A 495 -6.31 1.21 -29.19
CA PRO A 495 -7.64 1.65 -28.81
C PRO A 495 -7.63 2.50 -27.53
N LEU A 496 -6.86 2.13 -26.48
CA LEU A 496 -6.79 2.90 -25.26
C LEU A 496 -6.17 4.30 -25.49
N LYS A 497 -5.12 4.39 -26.31
CA LYS A 497 -4.51 5.67 -26.67
C LYS A 497 -5.53 6.60 -27.40
N ARG A 498 -6.37 6.04 -28.28
CA ARG A 498 -7.43 6.81 -28.95
C ARG A 498 -8.50 7.30 -27.97
N LEU A 499 -8.84 6.49 -26.96
CA LEU A 499 -9.81 6.88 -25.93
C LEU A 499 -9.23 7.94 -24.96
N MET A 500 -7.91 8.05 -24.84
CA MET A 500 -7.22 9.09 -24.08
C MET A 500 -7.02 10.38 -24.87
N ALA A 501 -7.20 10.39 -26.18
CA ALA A 501 -7.02 11.57 -27.02
C ALA A 501 -7.95 12.70 -26.57
N GLY A 502 -7.39 13.85 -26.20
CA GLY A 502 -8.10 15.00 -25.62
C GLY A 502 -7.95 15.17 -24.10
N SER A 503 -7.16 14.34 -23.42
CA SER A 503 -6.74 14.53 -22.02
C SER A 503 -5.31 15.14 -22.01
N LYS A 504 -5.21 16.43 -22.30
CA LYS A 504 -4.00 17.22 -22.05
C LYS A 504 -4.16 18.02 -20.77
#